data_9a592e72e8d040468b681d2d1a7b4c26
#
_entry.id   9a592e72e8d040468b681d2d1a7b4c26
#
_cell.length_a   1.000
_cell.length_b   1.000
_cell.length_c   1.000
_cell.angle_alpha   90.00
_cell.angle_beta   90.00
_cell.angle_gamma   90.00
#
_symmetry.space_group_name_H-M   'P 1'
#
loop_
_entity.id
_entity.type
_entity.pdbx_description
1 polymer ?
#
loop_
_entity_poly.entity_id
_entity_poly.type
_entity_poly.pdbx_seq_one_letter_code
_entity_poly.pdbx_strand_id
1 'polypeptide(L)'
;MELKRYLLGAACLMAMQGAMAQVDGVTGASMQAEKTSSCNAKKECCNTPAAQLKARLQKLINKGIMLGHQDDPVYGTTWKWDEGKSDVLLITGDYPAVMGFDLGKLELDSKENLDGVPFDRMRQEIIAQHERGGIVTLSWHPWNPVTGENAWDPKGDAVAAVL
;
A
#
# COMPACT_ATOMS: atom_id res chain seq x y z
N MET A 1 -22.32 -13.65 -14.41
CA MET A 1 -21.73 -12.68 -15.36
C MET A 1 -21.13 -11.52 -14.56
N GLU A 2 -20.17 -11.80 -13.66
CA GLU A 2 -19.62 -10.81 -12.71
C GLU A 2 -18.15 -11.04 -12.34
N LEU A 3 -17.39 -11.80 -13.17
CA LEU A 3 -16.00 -12.14 -12.86
C LEU A 3 -14.96 -11.13 -13.41
N LYS A 4 -15.38 -10.17 -14.22
CA LYS A 4 -14.46 -9.23 -14.89
C LYS A 4 -14.11 -7.95 -14.09
N ARG A 5 -14.80 -7.65 -13.01
CA ARG A 5 -14.55 -6.43 -12.23
C ARG A 5 -13.49 -6.60 -11.14
N TYR A 6 -13.21 -7.82 -10.74
CA TYR A 6 -12.22 -8.11 -9.66
C TYR A 6 -10.76 -8.11 -10.12
N LEU A 7 -10.50 -8.11 -11.44
CA LEU A 7 -9.13 -8.17 -11.97
C LEU A 7 -8.42 -6.81 -12.07
N LEU A 8 -9.14 -5.68 -12.02
CA LEU A 8 -8.50 -4.36 -12.12
C LEU A 8 -7.97 -3.82 -10.79
N GLY A 9 -8.47 -4.29 -9.65
CA GLY A 9 -7.97 -3.88 -8.33
C GLY A 9 -6.69 -4.58 -7.89
N ALA A 10 -6.47 -5.80 -8.38
CA ALA A 10 -5.31 -6.61 -8.01
C ALA A 10 -4.02 -6.25 -8.79
N ALA A 11 -4.14 -5.55 -9.91
CA ALA A 11 -3.00 -5.22 -10.78
C ALA A 11 -2.04 -4.17 -10.18
N CYS A 12 -2.46 -3.42 -9.17
CA CYS A 12 -1.62 -2.38 -8.59
C CYS A 12 -0.63 -2.89 -7.54
N LEU A 13 -0.83 -4.12 -7.02
CA LEU A 13 0.05 -4.71 -6.01
C LEU A 13 1.13 -5.64 -6.59
N MET A 14 1.02 -6.04 -7.88
CA MET A 14 1.95 -7.01 -8.49
C MET A 14 2.96 -6.42 -9.49
N ALA A 15 3.08 -5.11 -9.61
CA ALA A 15 4.02 -4.46 -10.54
C ALA A 15 5.43 -4.23 -9.96
N MET A 16 5.82 -4.92 -8.87
CA MET A 16 7.17 -4.88 -8.33
C MET A 16 7.97 -6.17 -8.53
N GLN A 17 7.72 -6.93 -9.59
CA GLN A 17 8.61 -8.04 -9.95
C GLN A 17 9.29 -7.78 -11.28
N GLY A 18 10.59 -7.46 -11.21
CA GLY A 18 11.62 -7.92 -12.11
C GLY A 18 11.65 -7.37 -13.53
N ALA A 19 12.48 -6.37 -13.76
CA ALA A 19 13.19 -6.21 -15.03
C ALA A 19 14.68 -6.07 -14.72
N MET A 20 15.40 -7.17 -14.70
CA MET A 20 16.85 -7.14 -14.98
C MET A 20 17.01 -7.07 -16.49
N ALA A 21 17.40 -5.92 -17.00
CA ALA A 21 17.79 -5.75 -18.38
C ALA A 21 19.30 -5.91 -18.50
N GLN A 22 19.69 -6.83 -19.36
CA GLN A 22 21.07 -6.99 -19.84
C GLN A 22 21.51 -5.75 -20.60
N VAL A 23 22.77 -5.37 -20.38
CA VAL A 23 23.44 -4.28 -21.08
C VAL A 23 24.27 -4.89 -22.22
N ASP A 24 23.89 -4.66 -23.45
CA ASP A 24 24.72 -4.94 -24.61
C ASP A 24 24.79 -3.71 -25.52
N GLY A 25 26.04 -3.29 -25.79
CA GLY A 25 26.51 -2.76 -27.07
C GLY A 25 26.06 -1.36 -27.49
N VAL A 26 26.90 -0.40 -27.16
CA VAL A 26 26.90 0.94 -27.77
C VAL A 26 27.46 0.92 -29.21
N THR A 27 26.65 1.38 -30.18
CA THR A 27 27.19 2.05 -31.39
C THR A 27 26.27 3.20 -31.76
N GLY A 28 26.87 4.37 -32.01
CA GLY A 28 26.20 5.63 -32.15
C GLY A 28 25.39 5.82 -33.43
N ALA A 29 24.31 6.56 -33.33
CA ALA A 29 23.69 7.32 -34.41
C ALA A 29 22.73 8.40 -33.86
N SER A 30 23.05 9.65 -34.18
CA SER A 30 22.20 10.83 -34.37
C SER A 30 21.22 11.31 -33.31
N MET A 31 21.64 12.42 -32.70
CA MET A 31 20.86 13.39 -31.90
C MET A 31 19.78 14.11 -32.73
N GLN A 32 18.57 13.60 -32.84
CA GLN A 32 17.42 14.42 -33.27
C GLN A 32 16.01 13.92 -32.81
N ALA A 33 15.90 12.93 -31.93
CA ALA A 33 14.63 12.34 -31.52
C ALA A 33 14.15 12.69 -30.07
N GLU A 34 14.84 13.57 -29.33
CA GLU A 34 14.59 13.72 -27.89
C GLU A 34 13.50 14.73 -27.47
N LYS A 35 12.96 15.55 -28.37
CA LYS A 35 11.97 16.58 -27.94
C LYS A 35 10.52 16.13 -27.92
N THR A 36 10.15 15.06 -28.58
CA THR A 36 8.75 14.55 -28.61
C THR A 36 8.47 13.49 -27.55
N SER A 37 9.47 12.75 -27.10
CA SER A 37 9.35 11.72 -26.05
C SER A 37 9.05 12.31 -24.66
N SER A 38 9.64 13.46 -24.33
CA SER A 38 9.47 14.12 -23.02
C SER A 38 8.05 14.59 -22.73
N CYS A 39 7.26 14.96 -23.74
CA CYS A 39 5.89 15.46 -23.57
C CYS A 39 4.88 14.32 -23.36
N ASN A 40 5.06 13.19 -24.02
CA ASN A 40 4.19 12.02 -23.85
C ASN A 40 4.44 11.30 -22.52
N ALA A 41 5.70 11.14 -22.11
CA ALA A 41 6.07 10.57 -20.82
C ALA A 41 5.53 11.38 -19.63
N LYS A 42 5.53 12.74 -19.72
CA LYS A 42 4.92 13.59 -18.68
C LYS A 42 3.39 13.43 -18.61
N LYS A 43 2.72 13.23 -19.74
CA LYS A 43 1.26 13.06 -19.80
C LYS A 43 0.84 11.66 -19.30
N GLU A 44 1.63 10.63 -19.55
CA GLU A 44 1.41 9.30 -18.98
C GLU A 44 1.68 9.26 -17.47
N CYS A 45 2.73 9.89 -16.97
CA CYS A 45 3.00 10.03 -15.53
C CYS A 45 1.87 10.74 -14.78
N CYS A 46 1.16 11.69 -15.41
CA CYS A 46 0.04 12.41 -14.78
C CYS A 46 -1.25 11.58 -14.65
N ASN A 47 -1.35 10.45 -15.37
CA ASN A 47 -2.55 9.60 -15.37
C ASN A 47 -2.41 8.31 -14.54
N THR A 48 -1.30 8.12 -13.87
CA THR A 48 -1.13 6.95 -13.00
C THR A 48 -2.02 7.03 -11.76
N PRO A 49 -2.49 5.90 -11.19
CA PRO A 49 -3.24 5.89 -9.94
C PRO A 49 -2.54 6.64 -8.81
N ALA A 50 -1.20 6.53 -8.72
CA ALA A 50 -0.40 7.25 -7.73
C ALA A 50 -0.46 8.78 -7.93
N ALA A 51 -0.39 9.25 -9.17
CA ALA A 51 -0.50 10.67 -9.47
C ALA A 51 -1.92 11.21 -9.16
N GLN A 52 -2.94 10.42 -9.43
CA GLN A 52 -4.33 10.74 -9.09
C GLN A 52 -4.53 10.81 -7.57
N LEU A 53 -4.00 9.85 -6.82
CA LEU A 53 -4.03 9.87 -5.34
C LEU A 53 -3.31 11.11 -4.80
N LYS A 54 -2.09 11.40 -5.29
CA LYS A 54 -1.35 12.61 -4.91
C LYS A 54 -2.15 13.88 -5.17
N ALA A 55 -2.75 14.01 -6.35
CA ALA A 55 -3.56 15.18 -6.70
C ALA A 55 -4.80 15.31 -5.82
N ARG A 56 -5.44 14.18 -5.45
CA ARG A 56 -6.55 14.14 -4.51
C ARG A 56 -6.12 14.60 -3.12
N LEU A 57 -5.02 14.10 -2.60
CA LEU A 57 -4.46 14.50 -1.31
C LEU A 57 -4.14 16.00 -1.27
N GLN A 58 -3.52 16.53 -2.33
CA GLN A 58 -3.20 17.95 -2.44
C GLN A 58 -4.47 18.85 -2.40
N LYS A 59 -5.59 18.39 -2.97
CA LYS A 59 -6.86 19.11 -2.90
C LYS A 59 -7.49 19.11 -1.50
N LEU A 60 -7.13 18.14 -0.66
CA LEU A 60 -7.68 17.98 0.70
C LEU A 60 -6.90 18.78 1.74
N ILE A 61 -5.62 19.11 1.51
CA ILE A 61 -4.74 19.79 2.47
C ILE A 61 -5.38 21.06 3.08
N ASN A 62 -6.14 21.83 2.29
CA ASN A 62 -6.75 23.08 2.73
C ASN A 62 -8.22 22.93 3.17
N LYS A 63 -8.75 21.70 3.23
CA LYS A 63 -10.18 21.47 3.55
C LYS A 63 -10.42 21.01 4.98
N GLY A 64 -9.39 20.51 5.65
CA GLY A 64 -9.51 20.00 7.00
C GLY A 64 -8.44 18.98 7.34
N ILE A 65 -8.63 18.32 8.47
CA ILE A 65 -7.77 17.24 8.97
C ILE A 65 -8.48 15.92 8.72
N MET A 66 -7.78 14.95 8.15
CA MET A 66 -8.26 13.58 8.03
C MET A 66 -7.88 12.80 9.30
N LEU A 67 -8.88 12.25 9.99
CA LEU A 67 -8.64 11.33 11.09
C LEU A 67 -8.30 9.95 10.51
N GLY A 68 -7.28 9.33 11.09
CA GLY A 68 -6.87 7.97 10.77
C GLY A 68 -6.92 7.07 11.99
N HIS A 69 -7.10 5.78 11.75
CA HIS A 69 -7.03 4.76 12.78
C HIS A 69 -6.36 3.50 12.24
N GLN A 70 -5.55 2.85 13.08
CA GLN A 70 -4.91 1.58 12.76
C GLN A 70 -5.87 0.44 13.03
N ASP A 71 -6.03 -0.51 12.09
CA ASP A 71 -6.83 -1.72 12.20
C ASP A 71 -8.30 -1.52 12.68
N ASP A 72 -8.84 -0.32 12.57
CA ASP A 72 -10.16 0.05 13.11
C ASP A 72 -11.31 -0.90 12.72
N PRO A 73 -11.43 -1.37 11.47
CA PRO A 73 -12.56 -2.24 11.09
C PRO A 73 -12.30 -3.72 11.36
N VAL A 74 -11.19 -4.07 11.98
CA VAL A 74 -10.78 -5.46 12.21
C VAL A 74 -10.97 -5.87 13.65
N TYR A 75 -10.59 -5.00 14.59
CA TYR A 75 -10.86 -5.16 16.02
C TYR A 75 -11.03 -3.80 16.68
N GLY A 76 -11.75 -3.79 17.78
CA GLY A 76 -11.95 -2.61 18.60
C GLY A 76 -11.75 -2.91 20.09
N THR A 77 -12.17 -2.00 20.94
CA THR A 77 -11.97 -2.08 22.39
C THR A 77 -12.61 -3.31 23.01
N THR A 78 -13.78 -3.75 22.49
CA THR A 78 -14.56 -4.83 23.08
C THR A 78 -14.98 -5.92 22.10
N TRP A 79 -14.46 -5.88 20.86
CA TRP A 79 -14.87 -6.80 19.79
C TRP A 79 -13.69 -7.14 18.88
N LYS A 80 -13.76 -8.28 18.19
CA LYS A 80 -12.80 -8.72 17.17
C LYS A 80 -13.53 -9.41 16.02
N TRP A 81 -13.10 -9.14 14.81
CA TRP A 81 -13.51 -9.83 13.59
C TRP A 81 -14.99 -9.66 13.19
N ASP A 82 -15.72 -8.77 13.82
CA ASP A 82 -17.12 -8.51 13.49
C ASP A 82 -17.22 -7.64 12.24
N GLU A 83 -17.93 -8.10 11.22
CA GLU A 83 -18.09 -7.35 9.97
C GLU A 83 -18.87 -6.05 10.18
N GLY A 84 -18.42 -4.99 9.51
CA GLY A 84 -19.07 -3.69 9.54
C GLY A 84 -18.93 -2.92 10.85
N LYS A 85 -18.20 -3.46 11.83
CA LYS A 85 -17.90 -2.74 13.06
C LYS A 85 -16.68 -1.84 12.91
N SER A 86 -16.70 -0.73 13.62
CA SER A 86 -15.63 0.22 13.77
C SER A 86 -15.91 1.05 15.01
N ASP A 87 -14.95 1.17 15.91
CA ASP A 87 -15.11 2.02 17.09
C ASP A 87 -15.24 3.51 16.68
N VAL A 88 -14.57 3.92 15.60
CA VAL A 88 -14.70 5.27 15.06
C VAL A 88 -16.10 5.50 14.49
N LEU A 89 -16.62 4.56 13.69
CA LEU A 89 -17.99 4.63 13.17
C LEU A 89 -19.02 4.72 14.29
N LEU A 90 -18.86 3.92 15.34
CA LEU A 90 -19.76 3.92 16.49
C LEU A 90 -19.81 5.28 17.20
N ILE A 91 -18.69 5.96 17.29
CA ILE A 91 -18.57 7.24 18.02
C ILE A 91 -18.95 8.43 17.14
N THR A 92 -18.53 8.41 15.87
CA THR A 92 -18.61 9.58 14.98
C THR A 92 -19.71 9.49 13.94
N GLY A 93 -20.25 8.30 13.70
CA GLY A 93 -21.24 8.03 12.65
C GLY A 93 -20.62 7.79 11.26
N ASP A 94 -19.28 7.78 11.15
CA ASP A 94 -18.56 7.51 9.89
C ASP A 94 -17.27 6.75 10.16
N TYR A 95 -16.76 6.08 9.13
CA TYR A 95 -15.45 5.42 9.19
C TYR A 95 -14.31 6.43 9.19
N PRO A 96 -13.11 6.08 9.74
CA PRO A 96 -11.96 6.96 9.66
C PRO A 96 -11.59 7.22 8.19
N ALA A 97 -11.22 8.47 7.89
CA ALA A 97 -10.83 8.86 6.52
C ALA A 97 -9.56 8.13 6.02
N VAL A 98 -8.70 7.75 6.95
CA VAL A 98 -7.46 6.99 6.69
C VAL A 98 -7.46 5.75 7.55
N MET A 99 -7.32 4.58 6.95
CA MET A 99 -7.12 3.31 7.65
C MET A 99 -5.69 2.83 7.45
N GLY A 100 -5.03 2.51 8.56
CA GLY A 100 -3.71 1.90 8.58
C GLY A 100 -3.79 0.40 8.81
N PHE A 101 -2.85 -0.34 8.23
CA PHE A 101 -2.63 -1.75 8.49
C PHE A 101 -1.13 -2.03 8.51
N ASP A 102 -0.71 -3.04 9.25
CA ASP A 102 0.68 -3.46 9.31
C ASP A 102 0.89 -4.79 8.58
N LEU A 103 1.97 -4.87 7.82
CA LEU A 103 2.34 -6.05 7.04
C LEU A 103 3.36 -6.96 7.75
N GLY A 104 3.72 -6.66 8.99
CA GLY A 104 4.70 -7.45 9.76
C GLY A 104 4.32 -8.93 9.81
N LYS A 105 5.29 -9.82 9.63
CA LYS A 105 5.22 -11.28 9.44
C LYS A 105 4.73 -11.75 8.05
N LEU A 106 4.41 -10.84 7.11
CA LEU A 106 4.09 -11.24 5.73
C LEU A 106 5.28 -11.98 5.09
N GLU A 107 6.49 -11.54 5.36
CA GLU A 107 7.75 -12.14 4.90
C GLU A 107 8.03 -13.53 5.47
N LEU A 108 7.28 -13.93 6.51
CA LEU A 108 7.36 -15.24 7.15
C LEU A 108 6.26 -16.21 6.68
N ASP A 109 5.52 -15.86 5.62
CA ASP A 109 4.35 -16.63 5.15
C ASP A 109 3.31 -16.87 6.27
N SER A 110 3.24 -15.98 7.26
CA SER A 110 2.24 -16.04 8.31
C SER A 110 0.85 -15.76 7.75
N LYS A 111 -0.18 -16.33 8.36
CA LYS A 111 -1.58 -16.04 8.00
C LYS A 111 -2.10 -14.77 8.65
N GLU A 112 -1.39 -14.24 9.64
CA GLU A 112 -1.76 -13.05 10.39
C GLU A 112 -0.53 -12.16 10.60
N ASN A 113 -0.77 -10.86 10.74
CA ASN A 113 0.27 -9.89 11.01
C ASN A 113 0.79 -9.96 12.45
N LEU A 114 1.67 -9.03 12.83
CA LEU A 114 2.25 -8.97 14.17
C LEU A 114 1.20 -8.70 15.28
N ASP A 115 0.09 -8.07 14.96
CA ASP A 115 -1.02 -7.76 15.89
C ASP A 115 -2.10 -8.85 15.91
N GLY A 116 -1.88 -9.95 15.16
CA GLY A 116 -2.81 -11.07 15.05
C GLY A 116 -3.97 -10.81 14.10
N VAL A 117 -3.85 -9.82 13.21
CA VAL A 117 -4.86 -9.54 12.17
C VAL A 117 -4.68 -10.50 11.01
N PRO A 118 -5.70 -11.32 10.65
CA PRO A 118 -5.62 -12.19 9.50
C PRO A 118 -5.46 -11.38 8.20
N PHE A 119 -4.47 -11.71 7.35
CA PHE A 119 -4.22 -11.01 6.11
C PHE A 119 -5.40 -11.06 5.13
N ASP A 120 -6.18 -12.15 5.12
CA ASP A 120 -7.39 -12.23 4.31
C ASP A 120 -8.44 -11.22 4.77
N ARG A 121 -8.61 -11.04 6.08
CA ARG A 121 -9.50 -10.03 6.65
C ARG A 121 -9.00 -8.63 6.34
N MET A 122 -7.72 -8.36 6.56
CA MET A 122 -7.07 -7.09 6.23
C MET A 122 -7.32 -6.71 4.77
N ARG A 123 -7.15 -7.67 3.85
CA ARG A 123 -7.40 -7.45 2.41
C ARG A 123 -8.84 -7.04 2.12
N GLN A 124 -9.83 -7.68 2.77
CA GLN A 124 -11.24 -7.32 2.62
C GLN A 124 -11.50 -5.88 3.06
N GLU A 125 -10.95 -5.48 4.20
CA GLU A 125 -11.11 -4.13 4.73
C GLU A 125 -10.37 -3.06 3.92
N ILE A 126 -9.22 -3.38 3.35
CA ILE A 126 -8.52 -2.50 2.41
C ILE A 126 -9.40 -2.20 1.18
N ILE A 127 -10.03 -3.23 0.62
CA ILE A 127 -10.93 -3.09 -0.53
C ILE A 127 -12.15 -2.25 -0.14
N ALA A 128 -12.78 -2.57 0.99
CA ALA A 128 -13.95 -1.85 1.48
C ALA A 128 -13.64 -0.36 1.76
N GLN A 129 -12.47 -0.07 2.34
CA GLN A 129 -12.04 1.31 2.57
C GLN A 129 -11.82 2.08 1.26
N HIS A 130 -11.23 1.43 0.27
CA HIS A 130 -11.08 2.01 -1.07
C HIS A 130 -12.44 2.30 -1.74
N GLU A 131 -13.39 1.37 -1.64
CA GLU A 131 -14.74 1.51 -2.20
C GLU A 131 -15.54 2.63 -1.53
N ARG A 132 -15.38 2.83 -0.23
CA ARG A 132 -15.92 3.98 0.52
C ARG A 132 -15.26 5.30 0.12
N GLY A 133 -14.19 5.26 -0.66
CA GLY A 133 -13.43 6.45 -1.06
C GLY A 133 -12.46 6.93 0.03
N GLY A 134 -12.18 6.15 1.06
CA GLY A 134 -11.17 6.40 2.07
C GLY A 134 -9.74 6.20 1.55
N ILE A 135 -8.79 6.45 2.41
CA ILE A 135 -7.36 6.25 2.14
C ILE A 135 -6.87 5.07 2.98
N VAL A 136 -6.01 4.26 2.38
CA VAL A 136 -5.33 3.17 3.08
C VAL A 136 -3.86 3.50 3.18
N THR A 137 -3.28 3.28 4.36
CA THR A 137 -1.83 3.29 4.60
C THR A 137 -1.38 1.91 5.02
N LEU A 138 -0.20 1.52 4.57
CA LEU A 138 0.42 0.26 4.96
C LEU A 138 1.75 0.58 5.63
N SER A 139 1.93 0.09 6.84
CA SER A 139 3.21 0.02 7.53
C SER A 139 3.78 -1.39 7.41
N TRP A 140 5.05 -1.53 7.62
CA TRP A 140 5.70 -2.82 7.65
C TRP A 140 6.80 -2.83 8.68
N HIS A 141 6.65 -3.70 9.67
CA HIS A 141 7.65 -3.99 10.68
C HIS A 141 8.24 -5.39 10.37
N PRO A 142 9.19 -5.47 9.41
CA PRO A 142 9.79 -6.75 9.02
C PRO A 142 10.62 -7.32 10.15
N TRP A 143 10.71 -8.63 10.21
CA TRP A 143 11.65 -9.30 11.10
C TRP A 143 13.09 -8.99 10.68
N ASN A 144 13.98 -8.93 11.67
CA ASN A 144 15.37 -8.66 11.42
C ASN A 144 15.98 -9.79 10.56
N PRO A 145 16.44 -9.51 9.33
CA PRO A 145 16.92 -10.53 8.41
C PRO A 145 18.26 -11.15 8.82
N VAL A 146 18.96 -10.53 9.77
CA VAL A 146 20.27 -11.02 10.27
C VAL A 146 20.08 -11.98 11.43
N THR A 147 19.21 -11.61 12.38
CA THR A 147 19.04 -12.39 13.62
C THR A 147 17.82 -13.31 13.57
N GLY A 148 16.86 -13.07 12.69
CA GLY A 148 15.60 -13.78 12.66
C GLY A 148 14.66 -13.41 13.82
N GLU A 149 14.98 -12.35 14.56
CA GLU A 149 14.15 -11.81 15.64
C GLU A 149 13.18 -10.76 15.08
N ASN A 150 12.33 -10.23 15.94
CA ASN A 150 11.31 -9.25 15.54
C ASN A 150 11.92 -7.90 15.08
N ALA A 151 11.08 -7.01 14.58
CA ALA A 151 11.45 -5.70 14.03
C ALA A 151 12.12 -4.76 15.05
N TRP A 152 12.01 -5.03 16.34
CA TRP A 152 12.61 -4.20 17.42
C TRP A 152 13.99 -4.72 17.86
N ASP A 153 14.49 -5.81 17.28
CA ASP A 153 15.86 -6.24 17.55
C ASP A 153 16.87 -5.38 16.76
N PRO A 154 17.70 -4.56 17.43
CA PRO A 154 18.64 -3.69 16.78
C PRO A 154 19.97 -4.34 16.38
N LYS A 155 20.10 -5.66 16.57
CA LYS A 155 21.37 -6.36 16.36
C LYS A 155 21.63 -6.64 14.88
N GLY A 156 22.91 -6.59 14.51
CA GLY A 156 23.38 -6.86 13.17
C GLY A 156 23.23 -5.67 12.22
N ASP A 157 23.78 -5.80 11.02
CA ASP A 157 23.64 -4.82 9.93
C ASP A 157 22.54 -5.29 8.98
N ALA A 158 21.29 -5.02 9.36
CA ALA A 158 20.13 -5.44 8.59
C ALA A 158 20.05 -4.78 7.22
N VAL A 159 20.58 -3.56 7.06
CA VAL A 159 20.60 -2.85 5.78
C VAL A 159 21.55 -3.54 4.81
N ALA A 160 22.76 -3.88 5.24
CA ALA A 160 23.72 -4.60 4.41
C ALA A 160 23.27 -6.02 4.05
N ALA A 161 22.38 -6.62 4.83
CA ALA A 161 21.85 -7.96 4.56
C ALA A 161 20.77 -8.01 3.47
N VAL A 162 20.14 -6.87 3.14
CA VAL A 162 19.07 -6.78 2.11
C VAL A 162 19.49 -6.04 0.84
N LEU A 163 20.68 -5.42 0.82
CA LEU A 163 21.26 -4.75 -0.34
C LEU A 163 22.25 -5.66 -1.06
#